data_9c798045ece2cb8fbc432fce94acb5b7
#
_entry.id   9c798045ece2cb8fbc432fce94acb5b7
#
_cell.length_a   1.000
_cell.length_b   1.000
_cell.length_c   1.000
_cell.angle_alpha   90.00
_cell.angle_beta   90.00
_cell.angle_gamma   90.00
#
_symmetry.space_group_name_H-M   'P 1'
#
loop_
_entity.id
_entity.type
_entity.pdbx_description
1 polymer ?
#
loop_
_entity_poly.entity_id
_entity_poly.type
_entity_poly.pdbx_seq_one_letter_code
_entity_poly.pdbx_strand_id
1 'polypeptide(L)'
;MGTMISDVKASIELTGTGRLQGYIAGSAANLGPIRIVSINAHLTGADGEITIQDATTASGDIKIHLKAGSASNDTFNFNFGGNGVKFDTAPYVTLANIDSFTAYYG
;
A
#
# COMPACT_ATOMS: atom_id res chain seq x y z
N MET A 1 -25.17 12.17 -0.82
CA MET A 1 -24.65 11.75 -0.62
C MET A 1 -23.75 11.28 -0.44
N GLY A 2 -23.52 11.15 -0.47
CA GLY A 2 -22.77 10.74 -0.17
C GLY A 2 -21.96 10.13 -0.33
N THR A 3 -21.67 9.60 -0.47
CA THR A 3 -20.98 9.02 -0.39
C THR A 3 -20.02 8.62 -0.55
N MET A 4 -19.78 8.53 -0.68
CA MET A 4 -18.91 8.29 -0.56
C MET A 4 -17.85 7.45 -0.57
N ILE A 5 -17.23 6.98 -0.01
CA ILE A 5 -16.17 6.09 0.30
C ILE A 5 -16.54 4.68 0.07
N SER A 6 -17.69 4.45 -0.47
CA SER A 6 -18.13 3.13 -0.80
C SER A 6 -17.26 2.47 -1.86
N ASP A 7 -16.36 3.22 -2.49
CA ASP A 7 -15.50 2.69 -3.54
C ASP A 7 -14.12 2.26 -3.05
N VAL A 8 -13.92 2.23 -1.75
CA VAL A 8 -12.65 1.77 -1.19
C VAL A 8 -12.55 0.26 -1.36
N LYS A 9 -11.44 -0.17 -1.92
CA LYS A 9 -11.17 -1.59 -2.22
C LYS A 9 -9.90 -2.02 -1.52
N ALA A 10 -9.79 -3.32 -1.25
CA ALA A 10 -8.57 -3.91 -0.72
C ALA A 10 -7.69 -4.38 -1.88
N SER A 11 -6.40 -4.09 -1.81
CA SER A 11 -5.45 -4.62 -2.77
C SER A 11 -5.22 -6.11 -2.53
N ILE A 12 -4.60 -6.76 -3.50
CA ILE A 12 -4.09 -8.12 -3.31
C ILE A 12 -2.89 -8.01 -2.36
N GLU A 13 -2.79 -8.94 -1.43
CA GLU A 13 -1.69 -8.97 -0.49
C GLU A 13 -0.36 -9.07 -1.21
N LEU A 14 0.60 -8.20 -0.84
CA LEU A 14 1.98 -8.30 -1.27
C LEU A 14 2.77 -9.04 -0.19
N THR A 15 3.56 -10.01 -0.61
CA THR A 15 4.46 -10.74 0.28
C THR A 15 5.91 -10.34 0.09
N GLY A 16 6.16 -9.42 -0.82
CA GLY A 16 7.49 -8.88 -1.10
C GLY A 16 7.37 -7.60 -1.91
N THR A 17 8.51 -7.01 -2.20
CA THR A 17 8.56 -5.77 -2.97
C THR A 17 7.98 -5.96 -4.36
N GLY A 18 7.19 -5.00 -4.81
CA GLY A 18 6.64 -5.04 -6.14
C GLY A 18 5.55 -4.01 -6.35
N ARG A 19 4.99 -4.05 -7.54
CA ARG A 19 3.89 -3.17 -7.91
C ARG A 19 2.61 -3.65 -7.23
N LEU A 20 1.87 -2.72 -6.67
CA LEU A 20 0.61 -3.05 -6.02
C LEU A 20 -0.41 -3.53 -7.05
N GLN A 21 -1.13 -4.60 -6.72
CA GLN A 21 -2.14 -5.17 -7.58
C GLN A 21 -3.50 -5.19 -6.91
N GLY A 22 -4.53 -5.22 -7.73
CA GLY A 22 -5.91 -5.37 -7.27
C GLY A 22 -6.66 -6.28 -8.22
N TYR A 23 -7.91 -6.57 -7.89
CA TYR A 23 -8.77 -7.34 -8.77
C TYR A 23 -9.56 -6.40 -9.66
N ILE A 24 -9.43 -6.57 -10.97
CA ILE A 24 -10.18 -5.83 -11.97
C ILE A 24 -10.94 -6.85 -12.80
N ALA A 25 -12.26 -6.75 -12.78
CA ALA A 25 -13.14 -7.70 -13.46
C ALA A 25 -12.82 -9.15 -13.08
N GLY A 26 -12.49 -9.39 -11.81
CA GLY A 26 -12.21 -10.72 -11.29
C GLY A 26 -10.82 -11.24 -11.51
N SER A 27 -9.94 -10.47 -12.13
CA SER A 27 -8.57 -10.89 -12.41
C SER A 27 -7.57 -9.98 -11.73
N ALA A 28 -6.46 -10.54 -11.28
CA ALA A 28 -5.36 -9.77 -10.71
C ALA A 28 -4.76 -8.86 -11.77
N ALA A 29 -4.53 -7.60 -11.42
CA ALA A 29 -3.96 -6.64 -12.35
C ALA A 29 -3.16 -5.59 -11.58
N ASN A 30 -2.12 -5.08 -12.21
CA ASN A 30 -1.36 -3.98 -11.66
C ASN A 30 -2.24 -2.73 -11.58
N LEU A 31 -2.18 -2.06 -10.44
CA LEU A 31 -2.95 -0.83 -10.25
C LEU A 31 -2.22 0.34 -10.90
N GLY A 32 -3.00 1.20 -11.52
CA GLY A 32 -2.52 2.47 -12.07
C GLY A 32 -2.81 3.62 -11.11
N PRO A 33 -3.33 4.74 -11.61
CA PRO A 33 -3.66 5.89 -10.75
C PRO A 33 -4.72 5.54 -9.72
N ILE A 34 -4.37 5.71 -8.44
CA ILE A 34 -5.29 5.43 -7.32
C ILE A 34 -4.98 6.37 -6.17
N ARG A 35 -5.83 6.34 -5.15
CA ARG A 35 -5.55 6.95 -3.86
C ARG A 35 -5.49 5.85 -2.82
N ILE A 36 -4.41 5.81 -2.05
CA ILE A 36 -4.26 4.88 -0.94
C ILE A 36 -4.80 5.56 0.32
N VAL A 37 -5.80 4.94 0.93
CA VAL A 37 -6.49 5.48 2.10
C VAL A 37 -5.88 4.96 3.39
N SER A 38 -5.54 3.69 3.41
CA SER A 38 -4.92 3.08 4.58
C SER A 38 -4.13 1.85 4.17
N ILE A 39 -3.27 1.39 5.07
CA ILE A 39 -2.48 0.20 4.85
C ILE A 39 -2.51 -0.69 6.07
N ASN A 40 -2.23 -1.97 5.85
CA ASN A 40 -2.13 -2.98 6.88
C ASN A 40 -0.94 -3.86 6.54
N ALA A 41 -0.03 -4.06 7.49
CA ALA A 41 1.19 -4.81 7.25
C ALA A 41 1.54 -5.66 8.46
N HIS A 42 2.22 -6.77 8.21
CA HIS A 42 2.73 -7.66 9.26
C HIS A 42 4.25 -7.66 9.22
N LEU A 43 4.87 -7.42 10.36
CA LEU A 43 6.32 -7.33 10.49
C LEU A 43 6.94 -8.69 10.76
N THR A 44 8.04 -8.98 10.07
CA THR A 44 8.82 -10.19 10.32
C THR A 44 10.01 -9.93 11.24
N GLY A 45 10.34 -8.65 11.43
CA GLY A 45 11.47 -8.27 12.27
C GLY A 45 11.33 -6.84 12.72
N ALA A 46 12.24 -6.42 13.60
CA ALA A 46 12.30 -5.03 14.01
C ALA A 46 12.68 -4.14 12.82
N ASP A 47 12.37 -2.87 12.92
CA ASP A 47 12.70 -1.88 11.90
C ASP A 47 12.05 -2.17 10.56
N GLY A 48 10.78 -2.54 10.57
CA GLY A 48 10.01 -2.67 9.36
C GLY A 48 9.91 -1.33 8.64
N GLU A 49 9.97 -1.37 7.31
CA GLU A 49 9.93 -0.14 6.52
C GLU A 49 9.09 -0.34 5.28
N ILE A 50 8.25 0.64 4.98
CA ILE A 50 7.39 0.65 3.81
C ILE A 50 7.66 1.92 3.04
N THR A 51 8.05 1.78 1.77
CA THR A 51 8.22 2.92 0.86
C THR A 51 7.32 2.70 -0.35
N ILE A 52 6.48 3.68 -0.65
CA ILE A 52 5.61 3.60 -1.82
C ILE A 52 5.91 4.77 -2.74
N GLN A 53 6.32 4.44 -3.95
CA GLN A 53 6.73 5.40 -4.95
C GLN A 53 5.72 5.49 -6.08
N ASP A 54 5.59 6.65 -6.67
CA ASP A 54 4.64 6.88 -7.76
C ASP A 54 5.32 6.60 -9.10
N ALA A 55 5.37 5.32 -9.42
CA ALA A 55 5.96 4.83 -10.66
C ALA A 55 5.62 3.36 -10.84
N THR A 56 6.01 2.80 -11.97
CA THR A 56 5.87 1.35 -12.20
C THR A 56 7.09 0.56 -11.72
N THR A 57 8.12 1.27 -11.27
CA THR A 57 9.35 0.68 -10.71
C THR A 57 9.79 1.51 -9.51
N ALA A 58 10.88 1.09 -8.86
CA ALA A 58 11.40 1.77 -7.67
C ALA A 58 12.17 3.06 -8.02
N SER A 59 11.74 3.80 -9.02
CA SER A 59 12.45 4.99 -9.50
C SER A 59 11.64 6.27 -9.41
N GLY A 60 10.39 6.21 -8.96
CA GLY A 60 9.52 7.39 -8.92
C GLY A 60 9.64 8.18 -7.63
N ASP A 61 8.83 9.23 -7.54
CA ASP A 61 8.77 10.05 -6.34
C ASP A 61 8.20 9.24 -5.17
N ILE A 62 8.82 9.41 -4.01
CA ILE A 62 8.33 8.76 -2.79
C ILE A 62 7.12 9.53 -2.29
N LYS A 63 5.98 8.85 -2.23
CA LYS A 63 4.74 9.43 -1.72
C LYS A 63 4.44 9.01 -0.30
N ILE A 64 4.82 7.80 0.08
CA ILE A 64 4.61 7.26 1.42
C ILE A 64 5.90 6.61 1.88
N HIS A 65 6.35 6.96 3.08
CA HIS A 65 7.52 6.34 3.68
C HIS A 65 7.24 6.19 5.18
N LEU A 66 7.10 4.95 5.63
CA LEU A 66 6.75 4.64 7.01
C LEU A 66 7.79 3.70 7.59
N LYS A 67 8.14 3.95 8.83
CA LYS A 67 9.03 3.09 9.60
C LYS A 67 8.26 2.57 10.81
N ALA A 68 8.23 1.27 10.95
CA ALA A 68 7.60 0.61 12.09
C ALA A 68 8.69 -0.04 12.92
N GLY A 69 9.12 0.61 13.97
CA GLY A 69 10.23 0.16 14.78
C GLY A 69 9.88 -0.93 15.76
N SER A 70 8.81 -1.64 15.54
CA SER A 70 8.31 -2.64 16.47
C SER A 70 9.03 -3.96 16.36
N ALA A 71 8.71 -4.85 17.30
CA ALA A 71 9.21 -6.20 17.29
C ALA A 71 8.58 -7.01 16.15
N SER A 72 9.21 -8.14 15.82
CA SER A 72 8.66 -9.04 14.82
C SER A 72 7.29 -9.58 15.26
N ASN A 73 6.51 -10.00 14.27
CA ASN A 73 5.16 -10.55 14.43
C ASN A 73 4.11 -9.53 14.87
N ASP A 74 4.42 -8.26 14.80
CA ASP A 74 3.42 -7.22 15.05
C ASP A 74 2.66 -6.88 13.77
N THR A 75 1.41 -6.51 13.93
CA THR A 75 0.59 -5.96 12.86
C THR A 75 0.63 -4.45 12.93
N PHE A 76 0.83 -3.82 11.80
CA PHE A 76 0.95 -2.38 11.68
C PHE A 76 -0.16 -1.85 10.78
N ASN A 77 -0.95 -0.92 11.30
CA ASN A 77 -2.02 -0.27 10.54
C ASN A 77 -1.78 1.22 10.50
N PHE A 78 -1.99 1.83 9.34
CA PHE A 78 -1.87 3.28 9.23
C PHE A 78 -2.98 3.81 8.34
N ASN A 79 -3.69 4.82 8.84
CA ASN A 79 -4.77 5.48 8.12
C ASN A 79 -4.31 6.89 7.75
N PHE A 80 -4.34 7.20 6.45
CA PHE A 80 -3.89 8.50 5.97
C PHE A 80 -4.98 9.57 6.08
N GLY A 81 -6.21 9.17 6.39
CA GLY A 81 -7.31 10.11 6.57
C GLY A 81 -7.74 10.78 5.28
N GLY A 82 -8.79 11.57 5.37
CA GLY A 82 -9.27 12.37 4.28
C GLY A 82 -9.41 11.60 2.97
N ASN A 83 -8.86 12.13 1.91
CA ASN A 83 -8.92 11.52 0.59
C ASN A 83 -7.76 10.58 0.31
N GLY A 84 -6.91 10.32 1.30
CA GLY A 84 -5.77 9.46 1.12
C GLY A 84 -4.63 10.13 0.37
N VAL A 85 -3.67 9.32 -0.08
CA VAL A 85 -2.49 9.78 -0.81
C VAL A 85 -2.65 9.40 -2.28
N LYS A 86 -2.55 10.39 -3.15
CA LYS A 86 -2.78 10.19 -4.57
C LYS A 86 -1.51 9.72 -5.29
N PHE A 87 -1.68 8.72 -6.14
CA PHE A 87 -0.66 8.24 -7.06
C PHE A 87 -1.13 8.51 -8.48
N ASP A 88 -0.34 9.28 -9.22
CA ASP A 88 -0.72 9.69 -10.58
C ASP A 88 -0.37 8.65 -11.63
N THR A 89 0.64 7.83 -11.37
CA THR A 89 1.10 6.80 -12.29
C THR A 89 0.75 5.42 -11.78
N ALA A 90 1.33 5.02 -10.65
CA ALA A 90 1.11 3.71 -10.07
C ALA A 90 1.79 3.63 -8.71
N PRO A 91 1.29 2.79 -7.80
CA PRO A 91 1.97 2.57 -6.52
C PRO A 91 2.95 1.41 -6.64
N TYR A 92 4.23 1.68 -6.45
CA TYR A 92 5.27 0.67 -6.36
C TYR A 92 5.73 0.58 -4.90
N VAL A 93 5.62 -0.61 -4.31
CA VAL A 93 5.81 -0.82 -2.88
C VAL A 93 7.13 -1.54 -2.63
N THR A 94 7.97 -0.94 -1.80
CA THR A 94 9.21 -1.57 -1.32
C THR A 94 9.03 -1.91 0.14
N LEU A 95 9.24 -3.18 0.48
CA LEU A 95 9.03 -3.71 1.82
C LEU A 95 10.36 -4.19 2.40
N ALA A 96 10.62 -3.84 3.66
CA ALA A 96 11.76 -4.33 4.41
C ALA A 96 11.26 -4.85 5.76
N ASN A 97 11.61 -6.10 6.09
CA ASN A 97 11.17 -6.78 7.32
C ASN A 97 9.64 -6.83 7.45
N ILE A 98 8.98 -7.00 6.32
CA ILE A 98 7.52 -7.11 6.24
C ILE A 98 7.20 -8.28 5.32
N ASP A 99 6.33 -9.20 5.77
CA ASP A 99 5.98 -10.37 4.99
C ASP A 99 4.56 -10.33 4.45
N SER A 100 3.79 -9.31 4.83
CA SER A 100 2.41 -9.19 4.37
C SER A 100 2.04 -7.71 4.33
N PHE A 101 1.51 -7.26 3.21
CA PHE A 101 1.12 -5.87 3.01
C PHE A 101 -0.16 -5.82 2.20
N THR A 102 -1.13 -5.08 2.70
CA THR A 102 -2.38 -4.82 1.98
C THR A 102 -2.66 -3.33 2.05
N ALA A 103 -3.06 -2.75 0.92
CA ALA A 103 -3.47 -1.36 0.88
C ALA A 103 -4.96 -1.27 0.58
N TYR A 104 -5.61 -0.28 1.16
CA TYR A 104 -7.00 0.04 0.88
C TYR A 104 -7.02 1.32 0.06
N TYR A 105 -7.67 1.26 -1.09
CA TYR A 105 -7.56 2.32 -2.10
C TYR A 105 -8.90 2.62 -2.75
N GLY A 106 -8.96 3.76 -3.36
CA GLY A 106 -10.16 4.19 -4.10
C GLY A 106 -9.85 4.98 -5.34
#